data_c3a42ca346088ec2a3b2bb2b7704247f
#
_entry.id   c3a42ca346088ec2a3b2bb2b7704247f
#
_cell.length_a   1.000
_cell.length_b   1.000
_cell.length_c   1.000
_cell.angle_alpha   90.00
_cell.angle_beta   90.00
_cell.angle_gamma   90.00
#
_symmetry.space_group_name_H-M   'P 1'
#
loop_
_entity.id
_entity.type
_entity.pdbx_description
1 polymer ?
#
loop_
_entity_poly.entity_id
_entity_poly.type
_entity_poly.pdbx_seq_one_letter_code
_entity_poly.pdbx_strand_id
1 'polypeptide(L)'
;DRFIRTTDDYHVAATQKIFKKMYEKGDIYKGKYVGKYCKPCESFWTELQLKDGCCPDCGRPVEKTREESYFFRLSKYQDWLIDYIKTHPDFIQPPTRTAEMLNNFLIPGLQDLCVSRTSFKWGIPVDFDPKHVVYVWIDALSNYITGLGFDLDGNSDPMFEKYWPADLHLIGKDILRFHTIYWPIMLMALDLPLPKQVFGHPWLLQGDGKMSKSKGNVIYAD
;
A
#
# COMPACT_ATOMS: atom_id res chain seq x y z
N ASP A 1 19.73 -2.63 -15.59
CA ASP A 1 19.09 -1.34 -15.28
C ASP A 1 17.83 -1.20 -16.12
N ARG A 2 16.73 -0.87 -15.47
CA ARG A 2 15.42 -0.75 -16.12
C ARG A 2 14.68 0.47 -15.57
N PHE A 3 14.11 1.27 -16.45
CA PHE A 3 13.17 2.33 -16.10
C PHE A 3 11.75 1.78 -16.20
N ILE A 4 10.93 1.98 -15.17
CA ILE A 4 9.59 1.40 -15.06
C ILE A 4 8.58 2.52 -14.85
N ARG A 5 7.45 2.41 -15.53
CA ARG A 5 6.28 3.25 -15.29
C ARG A 5 5.08 2.37 -14.93
N THR A 6 4.32 2.77 -13.94
CA THR A 6 3.07 2.06 -13.58
C THR A 6 1.97 2.22 -14.63
N THR A 7 2.21 3.01 -15.67
CA THR A 7 1.37 3.13 -16.87
C THR A 7 1.78 2.19 -18.00
N ASP A 8 2.86 1.43 -17.83
CA ASP A 8 3.29 0.46 -18.84
C ASP A 8 2.30 -0.70 -18.93
N ASP A 9 1.96 -1.11 -20.15
CA ASP A 9 0.91 -2.12 -20.40
C ASP A 9 1.14 -3.43 -19.66
N TYR A 10 2.40 -3.89 -19.56
CA TYR A 10 2.72 -5.12 -18.83
C TYR A 10 2.42 -4.98 -17.33
N HIS A 11 2.69 -3.81 -16.73
CA HIS A 11 2.41 -3.56 -15.32
C HIS A 11 0.90 -3.48 -15.07
N VAL A 12 0.17 -2.77 -15.93
CA VAL A 12 -1.30 -2.66 -15.87
C VAL A 12 -1.93 -4.05 -15.91
N ALA A 13 -1.55 -4.87 -16.91
CA ALA A 13 -2.07 -6.23 -17.06
C ALA A 13 -1.74 -7.12 -15.86
N ALA A 14 -0.51 -7.07 -15.35
CA ALA A 14 -0.10 -7.85 -14.17
C ALA A 14 -0.86 -7.42 -12.91
N THR A 15 -1.04 -6.12 -12.68
CA THR A 15 -1.79 -5.59 -11.53
C THR A 15 -3.27 -6.00 -11.60
N GLN A 16 -3.87 -6.00 -12.78
CA GLN A 16 -5.23 -6.50 -12.98
C GLN A 16 -5.35 -7.98 -12.63
N LYS A 17 -4.42 -8.82 -13.08
CA LYS A 17 -4.35 -10.24 -12.71
C LYS A 17 -4.18 -10.44 -11.19
N ILE A 18 -3.30 -9.68 -10.55
CA ILE A 18 -3.08 -9.69 -9.10
C ILE A 18 -4.37 -9.37 -8.35
N PHE A 19 -5.05 -8.29 -8.73
CA PHE A 19 -6.30 -7.89 -8.10
C PHE A 19 -7.38 -8.96 -8.27
N LYS A 20 -7.52 -9.51 -9.47
CA LYS A 20 -8.47 -10.58 -9.79
C LYS A 20 -8.18 -11.85 -9.00
N LYS A 21 -6.92 -12.27 -8.89
CA LYS A 21 -6.51 -13.44 -8.10
C LYS A 21 -6.89 -13.30 -6.64
N MET A 22 -6.62 -12.14 -6.02
CA MET A 22 -7.02 -11.87 -4.64
C MET A 22 -8.54 -11.85 -4.48
N TYR A 23 -9.28 -11.37 -5.48
CA TYR A 23 -10.74 -11.39 -5.48
C TYR A 23 -11.30 -12.83 -5.57
N GLU A 24 -10.76 -13.65 -6.47
CA GLU A 24 -11.17 -15.05 -6.64
C GLU A 24 -10.86 -15.91 -5.41
N LYS A 25 -9.76 -15.61 -4.68
CA LYS A 25 -9.43 -16.23 -3.37
C LYS A 25 -10.33 -15.74 -2.23
N GLY A 26 -11.19 -14.73 -2.45
CA GLY A 26 -12.01 -14.12 -1.43
C GLY A 26 -11.24 -13.21 -0.47
N ASP A 27 -9.99 -12.88 -0.77
CA ASP A 27 -9.20 -11.91 -0.01
C ASP A 27 -9.63 -10.47 -0.34
N ILE A 28 -10.14 -10.24 -1.54
CA ILE A 28 -10.84 -9.01 -1.90
C ILE A 28 -12.34 -9.32 -2.04
N TYR A 29 -13.17 -8.43 -1.53
CA TYR A 29 -14.64 -8.56 -1.62
C TYR A 29 -15.28 -7.22 -1.91
N LYS A 30 -16.46 -7.24 -2.51
CA LYS A 30 -17.26 -6.05 -2.80
C LYS A 30 -18.10 -5.67 -1.60
N GLY A 31 -18.07 -4.41 -1.21
CA GLY A 31 -18.79 -3.88 -0.08
C GLY A 31 -19.23 -2.43 -0.29
N LYS A 32 -19.91 -1.88 0.71
CA LYS A 32 -20.29 -0.46 0.71
C LYS A 32 -19.44 0.29 1.71
N TYR A 33 -18.65 1.22 1.23
CA TYR A 33 -17.94 2.15 2.09
C TYR A 33 -18.88 3.28 2.50
N VAL A 34 -18.93 3.54 3.80
CA VAL A 34 -19.59 4.72 4.38
C VAL A 34 -18.55 5.42 5.22
N GLY A 35 -18.10 6.58 4.81
CA GLY A 35 -17.04 7.28 5.52
C GLY A 35 -17.00 8.76 5.20
N LYS A 36 -16.02 9.43 5.79
CA LYS A 36 -15.71 10.84 5.55
C LYS A 36 -14.59 10.92 4.53
N TYR A 37 -14.86 11.57 3.43
CA TYR A 37 -13.92 11.71 2.32
C TYR A 37 -13.39 13.12 2.22
N CYS A 38 -12.08 13.25 2.19
CA CYS A 38 -11.41 14.51 1.89
C CYS A 38 -11.04 14.53 0.41
N LYS A 39 -11.77 15.31 -0.38
CA LYS A 39 -11.52 15.46 -1.82
C LYS A 39 -10.09 15.89 -2.16
N PRO A 40 -9.52 16.93 -1.51
CA PRO A 40 -8.19 17.40 -1.86
C PRO A 40 -7.04 16.46 -1.50
N CYS A 41 -7.23 15.61 -0.47
CA CYS A 41 -6.23 14.62 -0.06
C CYS A 41 -6.53 13.23 -0.63
N GLU A 42 -7.66 13.07 -1.33
CA GLU A 42 -8.14 11.79 -1.85
C GLU A 42 -8.15 10.67 -0.79
N SER A 43 -8.46 11.05 0.46
CA SER A 43 -8.32 10.20 1.63
C SER A 43 -9.66 9.98 2.32
N PHE A 44 -9.87 8.74 2.76
CA PHE A 44 -10.99 8.39 3.62
C PHE A 44 -10.58 8.38 5.08
N TRP A 45 -11.46 8.85 5.93
CA TRP A 45 -11.25 8.96 7.36
C TRP A 45 -12.43 8.37 8.12
N THR A 46 -12.13 7.70 9.21
CA THR A 46 -13.15 7.35 10.20
C THR A 46 -13.47 8.58 11.06
N GLU A 47 -14.63 8.61 11.69
CA GLU A 47 -14.98 9.72 12.61
C GLU A 47 -13.93 9.94 13.70
N LEU A 48 -13.31 8.87 14.20
CA LEU A 48 -12.28 8.92 15.26
C LEU A 48 -10.95 9.52 14.77
N GLN A 49 -10.68 9.49 13.48
CA GLN A 49 -9.45 10.02 12.90
C GLN A 49 -9.55 11.49 12.52
N LEU A 50 -10.76 12.05 12.48
CA LEU A 50 -10.96 13.45 12.18
C LEU A 50 -10.46 14.35 13.31
N LYS A 51 -9.94 15.51 12.95
CA LYS A 51 -9.63 16.60 13.88
C LYS A 51 -10.71 17.68 13.73
N ASP A 52 -11.53 17.86 14.75
CA ASP A 52 -12.65 18.80 14.76
C ASP A 52 -13.58 18.64 13.54
N GLY A 53 -13.84 17.40 13.11
CA GLY A 53 -14.68 17.10 11.95
C GLY A 53 -14.00 17.34 10.60
N CYS A 54 -12.71 17.70 10.60
CA CYS A 54 -11.92 18.01 9.42
C CYS A 54 -10.85 16.94 9.14
N CYS A 55 -10.34 16.95 7.91
CA CYS A 55 -9.24 16.08 7.48
C CYS A 55 -7.98 16.35 8.33
N PRO A 56 -7.38 15.33 8.96
CA PRO A 56 -6.21 15.50 9.80
C PRO A 56 -4.95 15.94 9.03
N ASP A 57 -4.90 15.66 7.70
CA ASP A 57 -3.75 15.99 6.88
C ASP A 57 -3.77 17.44 6.39
N CYS A 58 -4.94 17.95 5.98
CA CYS A 58 -5.02 19.27 5.34
C CYS A 58 -5.95 20.27 6.06
N GLY A 59 -6.63 19.84 7.14
CA GLY A 59 -7.54 20.70 7.91
C GLY A 59 -8.84 21.09 7.21
N ARG A 60 -9.13 20.58 6.01
CA ARG A 60 -10.34 20.93 5.25
C ARG A 60 -11.53 20.09 5.67
N PRO A 61 -12.77 20.62 5.51
CA PRO A 61 -13.98 19.85 5.77
C PRO A 61 -14.02 18.56 4.94
N VAL A 62 -14.57 17.50 5.51
CA VAL A 62 -14.76 16.21 4.84
C VAL A 62 -16.24 16.01 4.52
N GLU A 63 -16.53 15.33 3.41
CA GLU A 63 -17.89 15.01 2.97
C GLU A 63 -18.24 13.57 3.37
N LYS A 64 -19.48 13.36 3.86
CA LYS A 64 -19.99 12.00 4.05
C LYS A 64 -20.27 11.39 2.69
N THR A 65 -19.60 10.31 2.38
CA THR A 65 -19.81 9.61 1.11
C THR A 65 -20.26 8.17 1.34
N ARG A 66 -21.04 7.67 0.39
CA ARG A 66 -21.38 6.25 0.27
C ARG A 66 -20.95 5.82 -1.11
N GLU A 67 -20.01 4.90 -1.16
CA GLU A 67 -19.49 4.37 -2.40
C GLU A 67 -19.45 2.84 -2.34
N GLU A 68 -19.85 2.19 -3.42
CA GLU A 68 -19.57 0.79 -3.61
C GLU A 68 -18.09 0.67 -3.92
N SER A 69 -17.38 -0.21 -3.21
CA SER A 69 -15.94 -0.35 -3.34
C SER A 69 -15.52 -1.78 -3.08
N TYR A 70 -14.34 -2.14 -3.52
CA TYR A 70 -13.67 -3.39 -3.17
C TYR A 70 -12.84 -3.19 -1.91
N PHE A 71 -12.83 -4.22 -1.05
CA PHE A 71 -12.11 -4.23 0.23
C PHE A 71 -11.16 -5.41 0.27
N PHE A 72 -9.94 -5.18 0.71
CA PHE A 72 -8.96 -6.21 0.97
C PHE A 72 -9.00 -6.62 2.44
N ARG A 73 -9.16 -7.92 2.73
CA ARG A 73 -9.29 -8.49 4.07
C ARG A 73 -7.96 -8.51 4.82
N LEU A 74 -7.46 -7.35 5.23
CA LEU A 74 -6.26 -7.26 6.04
C LEU A 74 -6.43 -7.98 7.38
N SER A 75 -7.63 -7.91 7.96
CA SER A 75 -7.98 -8.56 9.23
C SER A 75 -7.73 -10.06 9.22
N LYS A 76 -7.92 -10.74 8.08
CA LYS A 76 -7.67 -12.18 7.91
C LYS A 76 -6.22 -12.57 8.19
N TYR A 77 -5.27 -11.68 7.92
CA TYR A 77 -3.83 -11.95 7.97
C TYR A 77 -3.14 -11.33 9.19
N GLN A 78 -3.89 -10.64 10.05
CA GLN A 78 -3.37 -9.86 11.17
C GLN A 78 -2.54 -10.71 12.14
N ASP A 79 -3.12 -11.78 12.66
CA ASP A 79 -2.47 -12.59 13.71
C ASP A 79 -1.21 -13.26 13.16
N TRP A 80 -1.27 -13.71 11.92
CA TRP A 80 -0.11 -14.25 11.24
C TRP A 80 1.00 -13.19 11.09
N LEU A 81 0.67 -11.96 10.70
CA LEU A 81 1.67 -10.89 10.52
C LEU A 81 2.28 -10.48 11.86
N ILE A 82 1.47 -10.42 12.93
CA ILE A 82 1.98 -10.15 14.29
C ILE A 82 2.99 -11.22 14.71
N ASP A 83 2.67 -12.50 14.50
CA ASP A 83 3.56 -13.62 14.82
C ASP A 83 4.83 -13.57 13.97
N TYR A 84 4.70 -13.31 12.68
CA TYR A 84 5.83 -13.15 11.78
C TYR A 84 6.79 -12.06 12.23
N ILE A 85 6.28 -10.87 12.55
CA ILE A 85 7.10 -9.74 13.03
C ILE A 85 7.80 -10.08 14.34
N LYS A 86 7.13 -10.77 15.26
CA LYS A 86 7.71 -11.17 16.55
C LYS A 86 8.81 -12.23 16.42
N THR A 87 8.66 -13.15 15.47
CA THR A 87 9.61 -14.22 15.22
C THR A 87 10.77 -13.82 14.28
N HIS A 88 10.62 -12.68 13.58
CA HIS A 88 11.62 -12.13 12.67
C HIS A 88 11.99 -10.68 13.08
N PRO A 89 12.78 -10.52 14.17
CA PRO A 89 13.07 -9.20 14.75
C PRO A 89 13.78 -8.23 13.80
N ASP A 90 14.44 -8.76 12.76
CA ASP A 90 15.14 -7.97 11.75
C ASP A 90 14.26 -7.57 10.56
N PHE A 91 13.02 -8.04 10.52
CA PHE A 91 12.11 -7.75 9.40
C PHE A 91 11.81 -6.25 9.26
N ILE A 92 11.56 -5.55 10.37
CA ILE A 92 11.29 -4.09 10.38
C ILE A 92 12.40 -3.38 11.14
N GLN A 93 13.11 -2.48 10.47
CA GLN A 93 14.20 -1.70 11.05
C GLN A 93 14.03 -0.19 10.85
N PRO A 94 14.54 0.62 11.79
CA PRO A 94 15.08 0.26 13.10
C PRO A 94 13.99 -0.26 14.07
N PRO A 95 14.36 -0.89 15.21
CA PRO A 95 13.39 -1.54 16.14
C PRO A 95 12.28 -0.62 16.67
N THR A 96 12.52 0.68 16.73
CA THR A 96 11.49 1.66 17.10
C THR A 96 10.32 1.66 16.09
N ARG A 97 10.57 1.30 14.82
CA ARG A 97 9.55 1.18 13.79
C ARG A 97 8.72 -0.08 13.94
N THR A 98 9.34 -1.17 14.42
CA THR A 98 8.61 -2.40 14.78
C THR A 98 7.57 -2.11 15.87
N ALA A 99 7.99 -1.45 16.93
CA ALA A 99 7.09 -1.06 18.03
C ALA A 99 5.96 -0.13 17.56
N GLU A 100 6.26 0.82 16.68
CA GLU A 100 5.28 1.73 16.07
C GLU A 100 4.20 0.94 15.29
N MET A 101 4.60 0.01 14.45
CA MET A 101 3.67 -0.79 13.63
C MET A 101 2.82 -1.73 14.49
N LEU A 102 3.43 -2.41 15.45
CA LEU A 102 2.71 -3.30 16.35
C LEU A 102 1.68 -2.53 17.21
N ASN A 103 2.12 -1.47 17.90
CA ASN A 103 1.28 -0.80 18.89
C ASN A 103 0.21 0.11 18.29
N ASN A 104 0.51 0.77 17.15
CA ASN A 104 -0.41 1.75 16.59
C ASN A 104 -1.38 1.15 15.56
N PHE A 105 -1.05 0.00 14.95
CA PHE A 105 -1.84 -0.54 13.86
C PHE A 105 -2.26 -2.01 14.05
N LEU A 106 -1.35 -2.89 14.44
CA LEU A 106 -1.61 -4.32 14.46
C LEU A 106 -2.34 -4.77 15.72
N ILE A 107 -1.85 -4.40 16.90
CA ILE A 107 -2.45 -4.78 18.20
C ILE A 107 -3.87 -4.20 18.38
N PRO A 108 -4.14 -2.93 17.99
CA PRO A 108 -5.50 -2.39 18.06
C PRO A 108 -6.50 -3.06 17.11
N GLY A 109 -6.02 -3.79 16.12
CA GLY A 109 -6.83 -4.49 15.13
C GLY A 109 -6.83 -3.82 13.76
N LEU A 110 -6.48 -4.62 12.73
CA LEU A 110 -6.54 -4.18 11.35
C LEU A 110 -7.98 -4.13 10.84
N GLN A 111 -8.30 -3.03 10.20
CA GLN A 111 -9.53 -2.93 9.41
C GLN A 111 -9.24 -3.27 7.96
N ASP A 112 -10.24 -3.84 7.29
CA ASP A 112 -10.15 -4.15 5.86
C ASP A 112 -9.95 -2.87 5.05
N LEU A 113 -9.03 -2.93 4.11
CA LEU A 113 -8.61 -1.78 3.32
C LEU A 113 -9.50 -1.60 2.10
N CYS A 114 -10.05 -0.42 1.91
CA CYS A 114 -10.73 -0.06 0.67
C CYS A 114 -9.70 0.05 -0.47
N VAL A 115 -9.82 -0.81 -1.48
CA VAL A 115 -8.83 -1.00 -2.55
C VAL A 115 -9.34 -0.65 -3.95
N SER A 116 -10.46 0.04 -4.04
CA SER A 116 -10.93 0.60 -5.31
C SER A 116 -11.62 1.94 -5.12
N ARG A 117 -11.76 2.68 -6.23
CA ARG A 117 -12.44 3.98 -6.31
C ARG A 117 -13.33 4.02 -7.53
N THR A 118 -14.46 4.75 -7.44
CA THR A 118 -15.34 5.07 -8.58
C THR A 118 -15.43 6.57 -8.84
N SER A 119 -14.89 7.38 -7.92
CA SER A 119 -14.98 8.84 -7.96
C SER A 119 -14.12 9.50 -9.05
N PHE A 120 -13.16 8.78 -9.61
CA PHE A 120 -12.33 9.22 -10.74
C PHE A 120 -12.04 8.04 -11.68
N LYS A 121 -11.57 8.36 -12.90
CA LYS A 121 -11.35 7.36 -13.96
C LYS A 121 -9.87 7.12 -14.28
N TRP A 122 -8.96 7.94 -13.76
CA TRP A 122 -7.54 7.79 -14.01
C TRP A 122 -6.95 6.71 -13.10
N GLY A 123 -6.17 5.80 -13.68
CA GLY A 123 -5.52 4.68 -13.00
C GLY A 123 -5.83 3.34 -13.65
N ILE A 124 -5.45 2.25 -13.01
CA ILE A 124 -5.66 0.89 -13.52
C ILE A 124 -7.12 0.48 -13.28
N PRO A 125 -7.92 0.22 -14.32
CA PRO A 125 -9.29 -0.25 -14.13
C PRO A 125 -9.31 -1.68 -13.58
N VAL A 126 -10.28 -1.99 -12.73
CA VAL A 126 -10.56 -3.37 -12.34
C VAL A 126 -11.10 -4.10 -13.56
N ASP A 127 -10.40 -5.15 -14.01
CA ASP A 127 -10.65 -5.86 -15.27
C ASP A 127 -12.13 -6.31 -15.41
N PHE A 128 -12.65 -6.98 -14.40
CA PHE A 128 -14.01 -7.53 -14.37
C PHE A 128 -15.09 -6.54 -13.92
N ASP A 129 -14.71 -5.31 -13.51
CA ASP A 129 -15.64 -4.23 -13.12
C ASP A 129 -15.02 -2.85 -13.42
N PRO A 130 -15.01 -2.41 -14.71
CA PRO A 130 -14.29 -1.22 -15.16
C PRO A 130 -14.83 0.12 -14.60
N LYS A 131 -15.89 0.09 -13.81
CA LYS A 131 -16.36 1.26 -13.06
C LYS A 131 -15.40 1.63 -11.92
N HIS A 132 -14.65 0.65 -11.44
CA HIS A 132 -13.71 0.78 -10.37
C HIS A 132 -12.28 0.93 -10.89
N VAL A 133 -11.53 1.81 -10.26
CA VAL A 133 -10.09 1.99 -10.45
C VAL A 133 -9.38 1.41 -9.24
N VAL A 134 -8.31 0.66 -9.47
CA VAL A 134 -7.49 0.05 -8.42
C VAL A 134 -6.85 1.13 -7.54
N TYR A 135 -6.83 0.90 -6.24
CA TYR A 135 -6.21 1.79 -5.28
C TYR A 135 -4.69 1.89 -5.49
N VAL A 136 -4.19 3.11 -5.45
CA VAL A 136 -2.78 3.44 -5.77
C VAL A 136 -1.74 2.55 -5.05
N TRP A 137 -2.00 2.10 -3.83
CA TRP A 137 -1.03 1.26 -3.13
C TRP A 137 -1.05 -0.22 -3.56
N ILE A 138 -2.15 -0.73 -4.09
CA ILE A 138 -2.14 -2.04 -4.76
C ILE A 138 -1.29 -1.97 -6.03
N ASP A 139 -1.46 -0.91 -6.81
CA ASP A 139 -0.67 -0.60 -8.01
C ASP A 139 0.81 -0.42 -7.67
N ALA A 140 1.13 0.54 -6.81
CA ALA A 140 2.51 0.90 -6.50
C ALA A 140 3.33 -0.23 -5.85
N LEU A 141 2.73 -1.01 -4.95
CA LEU A 141 3.42 -2.12 -4.29
C LEU A 141 3.64 -3.31 -5.25
N SER A 142 2.68 -3.58 -6.13
CA SER A 142 2.84 -4.62 -7.17
C SER A 142 4.02 -4.35 -8.08
N ASN A 143 4.44 -3.09 -8.24
CA ASN A 143 5.55 -2.72 -9.10
C ASN A 143 6.89 -3.38 -8.68
N TYR A 144 7.08 -3.70 -7.40
CA TYR A 144 8.28 -4.40 -6.94
C TYR A 144 8.46 -5.77 -7.63
N ILE A 145 7.38 -6.47 -7.91
CA ILE A 145 7.42 -7.79 -8.58
C ILE A 145 7.18 -7.68 -10.08
N THR A 146 6.28 -6.84 -10.53
CA THR A 146 6.01 -6.67 -11.97
C THR A 146 7.21 -6.09 -12.70
N GLY A 147 7.97 -5.21 -12.05
CA GLY A 147 9.24 -4.70 -12.57
C GLY A 147 10.30 -5.76 -12.79
N LEU A 148 10.22 -6.89 -12.10
CA LEU A 148 11.05 -8.07 -12.30
C LEU A 148 10.46 -9.05 -13.32
N GLY A 149 9.30 -8.74 -13.91
CA GLY A 149 8.62 -9.61 -14.85
C GLY A 149 7.83 -10.76 -14.21
N PHE A 150 7.30 -10.53 -13.00
CA PHE A 150 6.40 -11.48 -12.36
C PHE A 150 5.13 -11.71 -13.19
N ASP A 151 4.76 -12.96 -13.39
CA ASP A 151 3.50 -13.37 -14.02
C ASP A 151 2.81 -14.48 -13.20
N LEU A 152 1.52 -14.26 -12.90
CA LEU A 152 0.69 -15.20 -12.16
C LEU A 152 0.40 -16.51 -12.91
N ASP A 153 0.53 -16.51 -14.23
CA ASP A 153 0.27 -17.68 -15.07
C ASP A 153 1.50 -18.62 -15.14
N GLY A 154 2.55 -18.35 -14.36
CA GLY A 154 3.75 -19.18 -14.25
C GLY A 154 4.81 -18.89 -15.31
N ASN A 155 4.67 -17.81 -16.07
CA ASN A 155 5.62 -17.39 -17.11
C ASN A 155 6.48 -16.20 -16.65
N SER A 156 6.82 -16.15 -15.38
CA SER A 156 7.67 -15.10 -14.83
C SER A 156 9.04 -15.05 -15.52
N ASP A 157 9.56 -13.84 -15.70
CA ASP A 157 10.91 -13.63 -16.20
C ASP A 157 11.95 -14.26 -15.24
N PRO A 158 13.05 -14.85 -15.73
CA PRO A 158 14.15 -15.33 -14.89
C PRO A 158 14.70 -14.28 -13.91
N MET A 159 14.53 -13.00 -14.19
CA MET A 159 14.86 -11.90 -13.27
C MET A 159 14.05 -11.96 -11.98
N PHE A 160 12.76 -12.34 -12.05
CA PHE A 160 11.93 -12.49 -10.86
C PHE A 160 12.46 -13.63 -9.97
N GLU A 161 12.72 -14.81 -10.54
CA GLU A 161 13.24 -15.93 -9.79
C GLU A 161 14.62 -15.66 -9.17
N LYS A 162 15.44 -14.85 -9.85
CA LYS A 162 16.79 -14.50 -9.40
C LYS A 162 16.80 -13.45 -8.28
N TYR A 163 15.92 -12.45 -8.33
CA TYR A 163 16.00 -11.27 -7.46
C TYR A 163 14.88 -11.16 -6.44
N TRP A 164 13.83 -11.98 -6.54
CA TRP A 164 12.80 -12.03 -5.52
C TRP A 164 12.99 -13.26 -4.62
N PRO A 165 12.85 -13.17 -3.29
CA PRO A 165 12.48 -11.96 -2.53
C PRO A 165 13.60 -10.92 -2.41
N ALA A 166 13.21 -9.65 -2.30
CA ALA A 166 14.15 -8.56 -2.06
C ALA A 166 14.86 -8.72 -0.71
N ASP A 167 16.17 -8.45 -0.68
CA ASP A 167 16.93 -8.44 0.56
C ASP A 167 16.54 -7.27 1.46
N LEU A 168 16.30 -6.10 0.86
CA LEU A 168 15.98 -4.87 1.57
C LEU A 168 15.01 -4.00 0.79
N HIS A 169 13.95 -3.55 1.46
CA HIS A 169 13.18 -2.38 1.07
C HIS A 169 13.65 -1.18 1.90
N LEU A 170 14.40 -0.26 1.28
CA LEU A 170 14.84 0.98 1.90
C LEU A 170 13.85 2.09 1.56
N ILE A 171 13.10 2.57 2.56
CA ILE A 171 11.98 3.49 2.36
C ILE A 171 11.96 4.63 3.38
N GLY A 172 11.26 5.70 3.08
CA GLY A 172 10.93 6.74 4.06
C GLY A 172 9.91 6.25 5.10
N LYS A 173 10.05 6.68 6.33
CA LYS A 173 9.15 6.29 7.43
C LYS A 173 7.66 6.62 7.19
N ASP A 174 7.37 7.58 6.34
CA ASP A 174 6.02 8.01 5.98
C ASP A 174 5.23 6.96 5.19
N ILE A 175 5.94 6.05 4.50
CA ILE A 175 5.32 4.93 3.78
C ILE A 175 5.57 3.57 4.44
N LEU A 176 6.01 3.56 5.70
CA LEU A 176 6.35 2.35 6.44
C LEU A 176 5.17 1.38 6.54
N ARG A 177 3.97 1.89 6.89
CA ARG A 177 2.76 1.07 7.03
C ARG A 177 2.42 0.30 5.75
N PHE A 178 2.62 0.91 4.60
CA PHE A 178 2.35 0.27 3.32
C PHE A 178 3.31 -0.90 3.04
N HIS A 179 4.57 -0.78 3.44
CA HIS A 179 5.61 -1.78 3.19
C HIS A 179 5.72 -2.86 4.26
N THR A 180 5.20 -2.61 5.47
CA THR A 180 5.31 -3.55 6.59
C THR A 180 3.98 -4.21 6.96
N ILE A 181 2.85 -3.68 6.45
CA ILE A 181 1.52 -4.24 6.68
C ILE A 181 0.86 -4.63 5.34
N TYR A 182 0.61 -3.67 4.45
CA TYR A 182 -0.15 -3.97 3.22
C TYR A 182 0.62 -4.88 2.27
N TRP A 183 1.89 -4.59 2.04
CA TRP A 183 2.73 -5.37 1.13
C TRP A 183 2.94 -6.83 1.57
N PRO A 184 3.35 -7.13 2.82
CA PRO A 184 3.42 -8.50 3.31
C PRO A 184 2.10 -9.26 3.17
N ILE A 185 0.98 -8.61 3.51
CA ILE A 185 -0.33 -9.26 3.40
C ILE A 185 -0.71 -9.52 1.93
N MET A 186 -0.38 -8.60 1.01
CA MET A 186 -0.56 -8.83 -0.43
C MET A 186 0.26 -10.02 -0.92
N LEU A 187 1.52 -10.10 -0.53
CA LEU A 187 2.41 -11.23 -0.89
C LEU A 187 1.88 -12.55 -0.34
N MET A 188 1.42 -12.56 0.90
CA MET A 188 0.76 -13.74 1.50
C MET A 188 -0.49 -14.16 0.74
N ALA A 189 -1.33 -13.20 0.36
CA ALA A 189 -2.53 -13.47 -0.43
C ALA A 189 -2.19 -14.06 -1.83
N LEU A 190 -1.00 -13.76 -2.35
CA LEU A 190 -0.49 -14.27 -3.62
C LEU A 190 0.38 -15.54 -3.48
N ASP A 191 0.56 -16.05 -2.26
CA ASP A 191 1.43 -17.18 -1.94
C ASP A 191 2.89 -16.94 -2.34
N LEU A 192 3.37 -15.69 -2.20
CA LEU A 192 4.72 -15.24 -2.52
C LEU A 192 5.57 -15.03 -1.26
N PRO A 193 6.89 -15.25 -1.33
CA PRO A 193 7.79 -14.98 -0.22
C PRO A 193 7.89 -13.48 0.07
N LEU A 194 8.09 -13.16 1.35
CA LEU A 194 8.25 -11.78 1.81
C LEU A 194 9.67 -11.25 1.55
N PRO A 195 9.86 -9.92 1.45
CA PRO A 195 11.19 -9.32 1.51
C PRO A 195 11.83 -9.64 2.87
N LYS A 196 13.16 -9.78 2.89
CA LYS A 196 13.88 -10.15 4.12
C LYS A 196 13.84 -9.03 5.16
N GLN A 197 13.91 -7.78 4.71
CA GLN A 197 13.93 -6.61 5.60
C GLN A 197 13.26 -5.40 4.97
N VAL A 198 12.61 -4.58 5.82
CA VAL A 198 12.12 -3.24 5.50
C VAL A 198 12.78 -2.24 6.44
N PHE A 199 13.55 -1.31 5.91
CA PHE A 199 14.21 -0.26 6.68
C PHE A 199 13.53 1.09 6.44
N GLY A 200 12.91 1.65 7.47
CA GLY A 200 12.25 2.96 7.43
C GLY A 200 13.14 4.08 7.93
N HIS A 201 13.82 4.79 7.01
CA HIS A 201 14.67 5.92 7.37
C HIS A 201 13.84 7.14 7.84
N PRO A 202 14.40 8.01 8.72
CA PRO A 202 13.74 9.25 9.14
C PRO A 202 13.62 10.24 7.98
N TRP A 203 12.85 11.30 8.20
CA TRP A 203 12.76 12.38 7.22
C TRP A 203 14.10 13.06 7.00
N LEU A 204 14.36 13.41 5.76
CA LEU A 204 15.42 14.36 5.44
C LEU A 204 14.97 15.76 5.88
N LEU A 205 15.80 16.39 6.69
CA LEU A 205 15.51 17.73 7.23
C LEU A 205 16.34 18.77 6.49
N GLN A 206 15.75 19.94 6.29
CA GLN A 206 16.47 21.14 5.87
C GLN A 206 16.03 22.32 6.74
N GLY A 207 17.00 22.94 7.42
CA GLY A 207 16.69 23.89 8.48
C GLY A 207 15.88 23.21 9.58
N ASP A 208 14.83 23.88 10.04
CA ASP A 208 14.01 23.43 11.17
C ASP A 208 12.87 22.50 10.75
N GLY A 209 12.86 21.97 9.54
CA GLY A 209 11.72 21.19 9.08
C GLY A 209 11.99 20.09 8.05
N LYS A 210 10.96 19.28 7.81
CA LYS A 210 10.97 18.26 6.78
C LYS A 210 11.23 18.90 5.41
N MET A 211 12.21 18.38 4.68
CA MET A 211 12.43 18.73 3.28
C MET A 211 11.23 18.29 2.43
N SER A 212 10.62 19.21 1.70
CA SER A 212 9.42 18.93 0.92
C SER A 212 9.27 19.91 -0.25
N LYS A 213 8.91 19.39 -1.42
CA LYS A 213 8.61 20.19 -2.62
C LYS A 213 7.51 21.22 -2.36
N SER A 214 6.48 20.84 -1.61
CA SER A 214 5.36 21.73 -1.27
C SER A 214 5.75 22.90 -0.35
N LYS A 215 6.88 22.78 0.37
CA LYS A 215 7.44 23.83 1.21
C LYS A 215 8.53 24.65 0.52
N GLY A 216 8.93 24.27 -0.68
CA GLY A 216 9.98 24.95 -1.44
C GLY A 216 11.38 24.84 -0.83
N ASN A 217 11.60 23.94 0.14
CA ASN A 217 12.89 23.76 0.83
C ASN A 217 13.61 22.48 0.37
N VAL A 218 13.58 22.18 -0.93
CA VAL A 218 14.24 21.01 -1.51
C VAL A 218 15.64 21.35 -1.95
N ILE A 219 16.61 20.48 -1.63
CA ILE A 219 17.94 20.48 -2.24
C ILE A 219 17.85 19.56 -3.46
N TYR A 220 18.14 20.10 -4.64
CA TYR A 220 18.20 19.34 -5.89
C TYR A 220 19.59 18.69 -6.03
N ALA A 221 19.66 17.61 -6.80
CA ALA A 221 20.89 16.82 -6.97
C ALA A 221 21.84 17.39 -8.04
N ASP A 222 21.43 18.42 -8.77
CA ASP A 222 22.12 19.12 -9.84
C ASP A 222 22.78 20.44 -9.38
#